data_076c57a78ce80e015d5502026c5e4a1a
#
_entry.id   076c57a78ce80e015d5502026c5e4a1a
#
_cell.length_a   1.000
_cell.length_b   1.000
_cell.length_c   1.000
_cell.angle_alpha   90.00
_cell.angle_beta   90.00
_cell.angle_gamma   90.00
#
_symmetry.space_group_name_H-M   'P 1'
#
loop_
_entity.id
_entity.type
_entity.pdbx_description
1 polymer ?
#
loop_
_entity_poly.entity_id
_entity_poly.type
_entity_poly.pdbx_seq_one_letter_code
_entity_poly.pdbx_strand_id
1 'polypeptide(L)'
;MESYPTPPGGHGNREPPVAGVRPEILASWQRSHSLGIDQEGVTLPVERDLDPDSRLLRAAAPVLDRLRRRFSGLPVTIALADAHARLVDRRGDPAGLELMDAASLVPGANVDERFMGTSSVSMVLSTRAPFVVVGQEHFLHNLKELTCMAAPVRDPVGGGVQGAVNLSVPRVLGEPGMALVLQDATERIGQRLLELSTARERELMRSFHRARRAGGPVRLDIGSGELLRPGERAPELSPQERMVLLERAIELISASGEAYAEVPLAGGRVALLRRRELR
;
A
#
# COMPACT_ATOMS: atom_id res chain seq x y z
N MET A 1 11.74 4.14 -41.53
CA MET A 1 10.36 3.64 -41.64
C MET A 1 10.47 2.12 -41.78
N GLU A 2 10.68 1.43 -40.65
CA GLU A 2 10.76 -0.02 -40.60
C GLU A 2 9.62 -0.53 -39.72
N SER A 3 8.75 -1.31 -40.34
CA SER A 3 7.56 -1.91 -39.76
C SER A 3 7.92 -3.09 -38.87
N TYR A 4 7.48 -3.06 -37.61
CA TYR A 4 7.53 -4.21 -36.71
C TYR A 4 6.49 -5.27 -37.16
N PRO A 5 6.85 -6.55 -37.19
CA PRO A 5 5.92 -7.61 -37.53
C PRO A 5 5.00 -7.96 -36.36
N THR A 6 3.72 -8.16 -36.65
CA THR A 6 2.68 -8.67 -35.75
C THR A 6 2.97 -10.13 -35.39
N PRO A 7 2.90 -10.54 -34.12
CA PRO A 7 3.10 -11.94 -33.76
C PRO A 7 1.85 -12.78 -34.02
N PRO A 8 2.01 -14.03 -34.48
CA PRO A 8 0.92 -15.00 -34.61
C PRO A 8 0.56 -15.60 -33.23
N GLY A 9 -0.72 -15.93 -33.07
CA GLY A 9 -1.29 -16.43 -31.84
C GLY A 9 -0.76 -17.81 -31.40
N GLY A 10 -0.72 -17.96 -30.08
CA GLY A 10 -0.83 -19.21 -29.33
C GLY A 10 0.42 -20.07 -29.25
N HIS A 11 1.09 -19.98 -28.09
CA HIS A 11 1.61 -21.10 -27.29
C HIS A 11 2.50 -20.46 -26.19
N GLY A 12 2.44 -20.97 -24.99
CA GLY A 12 3.11 -20.41 -23.82
C GLY A 12 4.64 -20.28 -23.99
N ASN A 13 5.06 -19.15 -24.51
CA ASN A 13 6.46 -18.75 -24.58
C ASN A 13 6.74 -17.89 -23.34
N ARG A 14 7.48 -18.44 -22.38
CA ARG A 14 8.22 -17.61 -21.42
C ARG A 14 9.24 -16.84 -22.24
N GLU A 15 8.98 -15.56 -22.48
CA GLU A 15 10.02 -14.68 -22.97
C GLU A 15 11.26 -14.79 -22.07
N PRO A 16 12.48 -14.82 -22.64
CA PRO A 16 13.69 -14.87 -21.85
C PRO A 16 13.75 -13.63 -20.94
N PRO A 17 14.25 -13.78 -19.70
CA PRO A 17 14.34 -12.66 -18.78
C PRO A 17 15.10 -11.51 -19.45
N VAL A 18 14.49 -10.34 -19.51
CA VAL A 18 15.16 -9.11 -19.96
C VAL A 18 16.38 -8.92 -19.08
N ALA A 19 17.57 -9.01 -19.65
CA ALA A 19 18.82 -9.01 -18.89
C ALA A 19 18.89 -7.74 -18.01
N GLY A 20 19.04 -7.92 -16.70
CA GLY A 20 19.19 -6.83 -15.73
C GLY A 20 17.91 -6.36 -15.03
N VAL A 21 16.72 -6.91 -15.33
CA VAL A 21 15.46 -6.56 -14.62
C VAL A 21 15.18 -7.59 -13.53
N ARG A 22 14.80 -7.11 -12.35
CA ARG A 22 14.50 -7.96 -11.19
C ARG A 22 13.27 -8.84 -11.42
N PRO A 23 13.23 -10.08 -10.90
CA PRO A 23 12.11 -11.02 -11.10
C PRO A 23 10.75 -10.45 -10.68
N GLU A 24 10.69 -9.69 -9.59
CA GLU A 24 9.48 -9.06 -9.07
C GLU A 24 8.91 -8.03 -10.05
N ILE A 25 9.79 -7.28 -10.72
CA ILE A 25 9.43 -6.30 -11.75
C ILE A 25 8.90 -7.02 -12.99
N LEU A 26 9.58 -8.08 -13.43
CA LEU A 26 9.12 -8.89 -14.58
C LEU A 26 7.73 -9.47 -14.34
N ALA A 27 7.50 -10.00 -13.14
CA ALA A 27 6.18 -10.51 -12.78
C ALA A 27 5.10 -9.42 -12.77
N SER A 28 5.45 -8.21 -12.31
CA SER A 28 4.57 -7.04 -12.35
C SER A 28 4.28 -6.61 -13.80
N TRP A 29 5.29 -6.57 -14.66
CA TRP A 29 5.11 -6.25 -16.10
C TRP A 29 4.19 -7.25 -16.79
N GLN A 30 4.35 -8.55 -16.53
CA GLN A 30 3.47 -9.58 -17.09
C GLN A 30 2.01 -9.36 -16.70
N ARG A 31 1.74 -9.02 -15.43
CA ARG A 31 0.39 -8.67 -14.98
C ARG A 31 -0.13 -7.40 -15.66
N SER A 32 0.70 -6.37 -15.77
CA SER A 32 0.35 -5.10 -16.41
C SER A 32 -0.01 -5.29 -17.89
N HIS A 33 0.78 -6.09 -18.62
CA HIS A 33 0.46 -6.47 -20.01
C HIS A 33 -0.84 -7.28 -20.10
N SER A 34 -1.05 -8.24 -19.20
CA SER A 34 -2.27 -9.05 -19.17
C SER A 34 -3.53 -8.23 -18.89
N LEU A 35 -3.38 -7.10 -18.21
CA LEU A 35 -4.44 -6.14 -17.93
C LEU A 35 -4.65 -5.13 -19.07
N GLY A 36 -3.81 -5.18 -20.12
CA GLY A 36 -3.91 -4.28 -21.27
C GLY A 36 -3.54 -2.83 -20.98
N ILE A 37 -2.66 -2.59 -19.98
CA ILE A 37 -2.22 -1.24 -19.64
C ILE A 37 -1.30 -0.72 -20.75
N ASP A 38 -1.58 0.50 -21.23
CA ASP A 38 -0.76 1.17 -22.24
C ASP A 38 0.45 1.82 -21.57
N GLN A 39 1.65 1.52 -22.06
CA GLN A 39 2.91 2.09 -21.54
C GLN A 39 3.10 3.57 -21.89
N GLU A 40 2.45 4.05 -22.96
CA GLU A 40 2.59 5.44 -23.41
C GLU A 40 1.78 6.41 -22.54
N GLY A 41 0.72 5.91 -21.90
CA GLY A 41 -0.08 6.72 -20.98
C GLY A 41 -1.32 6.01 -20.48
N VAL A 42 -1.76 6.41 -19.32
CA VAL A 42 -2.96 5.86 -18.67
C VAL A 42 -3.86 6.98 -18.19
N THR A 43 -5.16 6.70 -18.18
CA THR A 43 -6.13 7.54 -17.48
C THR A 43 -6.42 6.87 -16.15
N LEU A 44 -5.97 7.49 -15.06
CA LEU A 44 -6.19 6.97 -13.72
C LEU A 44 -7.62 7.28 -13.25
N PRO A 45 -8.32 6.32 -12.63
CA PRO A 45 -9.56 6.62 -11.93
C PRO A 45 -9.30 7.64 -10.81
N VAL A 46 -10.14 8.66 -10.72
CA VAL A 46 -10.03 9.71 -9.70
C VAL A 46 -11.27 9.71 -8.84
N GLU A 47 -11.12 9.37 -7.56
CA GLU A 47 -12.16 9.46 -6.55
C GLU A 47 -12.08 10.82 -5.86
N ARG A 48 -13.20 11.58 -5.88
CA ARG A 48 -13.23 12.94 -5.33
C ARG A 48 -13.64 13.00 -3.86
N ASP A 49 -14.20 11.92 -3.34
CA ASP A 49 -14.67 11.83 -1.95
C ASP A 49 -13.56 11.31 -1.02
N LEU A 50 -12.52 12.14 -0.87
CA LEU A 50 -11.46 11.89 0.08
C LEU A 50 -11.82 12.54 1.42
N ASP A 51 -11.70 11.79 2.52
CA ASP A 51 -11.82 12.33 3.87
C ASP A 51 -10.55 13.15 4.22
N PRO A 52 -10.63 14.50 4.23
CA PRO A 52 -9.49 15.36 4.55
C PRO A 52 -9.02 15.23 6.00
N ASP A 53 -9.89 14.74 6.88
CA ASP A 53 -9.62 14.54 8.30
C ASP A 53 -9.30 13.08 8.65
N SER A 54 -9.06 12.26 7.63
CA SER A 54 -8.73 10.85 7.83
C SER A 54 -7.57 10.69 8.81
N ARG A 55 -7.63 9.65 9.63
CA ARG A 55 -6.60 9.39 10.64
C ARG A 55 -5.20 9.25 9.99
N LEU A 56 -5.13 8.67 8.80
CA LEU A 56 -3.88 8.55 8.04
C LEU A 56 -3.32 9.91 7.67
N LEU A 57 -4.13 10.81 7.10
CA LEU A 57 -3.70 12.16 6.75
C LEU A 57 -3.25 12.96 7.96
N ARG A 58 -4.02 12.98 9.04
CA ARG A 58 -3.64 13.68 10.28
C ARG A 58 -2.34 13.15 10.88
N ALA A 59 -2.09 11.86 10.82
CA ALA A 59 -0.84 11.28 11.28
C ALA A 59 0.33 11.64 10.37
N ALA A 60 0.12 11.60 9.06
CA ALA A 60 1.15 11.76 8.05
C ALA A 60 1.56 13.23 7.84
N ALA A 61 0.62 14.17 7.80
CA ALA A 61 0.86 15.54 7.39
C ALA A 61 2.11 16.19 8.03
N PRO A 62 2.31 16.21 9.37
CA PRO A 62 3.49 16.86 9.96
C PRO A 62 4.81 16.12 9.67
N VAL A 63 4.73 14.81 9.38
CA VAL A 63 5.90 14.01 8.99
C VAL A 63 6.28 14.31 7.55
N LEU A 64 5.30 14.37 6.65
CA LEU A 64 5.51 14.71 5.23
C LEU A 64 6.03 16.14 5.07
N ASP A 65 5.55 17.10 5.88
CA ASP A 65 6.07 18.46 5.89
C ASP A 65 7.54 18.51 6.33
N ARG A 66 7.92 17.70 7.33
CA ARG A 66 9.32 17.57 7.76
C ARG A 66 10.16 16.93 6.66
N LEU A 67 9.64 15.88 6.02
CA LEU A 67 10.31 15.21 4.93
C LEU A 67 10.55 16.16 3.75
N ARG A 68 9.54 16.96 3.36
CA ARG A 68 9.65 17.98 2.33
C ARG A 68 10.75 19.01 2.67
N ARG A 69 10.78 19.51 3.91
CA ARG A 69 11.83 20.45 4.35
C ARG A 69 13.23 19.84 4.30
N ARG A 70 13.36 18.55 4.62
CA ARG A 70 14.66 17.84 4.56
C ARG A 70 15.22 17.78 3.15
N PHE A 71 14.37 17.68 2.15
CA PHE A 71 14.75 17.66 0.75
C PHE A 71 14.56 19.00 0.05
N SER A 72 14.47 20.11 0.81
CA SER A 72 14.35 21.43 0.22
C SER A 72 15.53 21.76 -0.69
N GLY A 73 15.23 22.29 -1.88
CA GLY A 73 16.24 22.59 -2.90
C GLY A 73 16.61 21.40 -3.81
N LEU A 74 16.04 20.21 -3.57
CA LEU A 74 16.14 19.07 -4.48
C LEU A 74 14.79 18.88 -5.20
N PRO A 75 14.80 18.46 -6.48
CA PRO A 75 13.59 18.15 -7.24
C PRO A 75 12.99 16.83 -6.78
N VAL A 76 12.37 16.86 -5.61
CA VAL A 76 11.75 15.71 -4.94
C VAL A 76 10.26 15.90 -4.87
N THR A 77 9.51 14.88 -5.26
CA THR A 77 8.08 14.78 -4.97
C THR A 77 7.83 13.68 -3.93
N ILE A 78 6.88 13.94 -3.06
CA ILE A 78 6.45 13.04 -2.01
C ILE A 78 4.95 12.82 -2.19
N ALA A 79 4.50 11.57 -2.18
CA ALA A 79 3.09 11.23 -2.25
C ALA A 79 2.72 10.27 -1.13
N LEU A 80 1.52 10.41 -0.60
CA LEU A 80 0.89 9.48 0.31
C LEU A 80 -0.27 8.79 -0.40
N ALA A 81 -0.22 7.48 -0.47
CA ALA A 81 -1.34 6.65 -0.91
C ALA A 81 -1.96 5.93 0.30
N ASP A 82 -3.27 5.73 0.28
CA ASP A 82 -3.96 4.88 1.25
C ASP A 82 -3.80 3.37 0.93
N ALA A 83 -4.44 2.51 1.73
CA ALA A 83 -4.41 1.07 1.54
C ALA A 83 -5.08 0.59 0.24
N HIS A 84 -5.89 1.44 -0.40
CA HIS A 84 -6.56 1.18 -1.69
C HIS A 84 -5.81 1.75 -2.89
N ALA A 85 -4.56 2.19 -2.67
CA ALA A 85 -3.72 2.85 -3.68
C ALA A 85 -4.26 4.20 -4.18
N ARG A 86 -5.14 4.87 -3.42
CA ARG A 86 -5.59 6.23 -3.76
C ARG A 86 -4.56 7.22 -3.24
N LEU A 87 -4.11 8.14 -4.07
CA LEU A 87 -3.30 9.26 -3.62
C LEU A 87 -4.14 10.19 -2.75
N VAL A 88 -3.76 10.34 -1.49
CA VAL A 88 -4.51 11.17 -0.53
C VAL A 88 -3.80 12.48 -0.21
N ASP A 89 -2.49 12.55 -0.46
CA ASP A 89 -1.69 13.76 -0.28
C ASP A 89 -0.44 13.74 -1.15
N ARG A 90 0.07 14.93 -1.50
CA ARG A 90 1.33 15.08 -2.22
C ARG A 90 2.04 16.36 -1.81
N ARG A 91 3.36 16.31 -1.79
CA ARG A 91 4.27 17.42 -1.50
C ARG A 91 5.39 17.46 -2.54
N GLY A 92 5.85 18.65 -2.87
CA GLY A 92 6.95 18.85 -3.82
C GLY A 92 7.27 20.31 -3.99
N ASP A 93 8.23 20.61 -4.84
CA ASP A 93 8.38 21.94 -5.41
C ASP A 93 7.35 22.13 -6.55
N PRO A 94 7.15 23.39 -7.03
CA PRO A 94 6.17 23.64 -8.08
C PRO A 94 6.40 22.79 -9.34
N ALA A 95 7.64 22.68 -9.81
CA ALA A 95 7.96 21.94 -11.02
C ALA A 95 7.69 20.43 -10.86
N GLY A 96 8.01 19.85 -9.70
CA GLY A 96 7.71 18.46 -9.39
C GLY A 96 6.20 18.20 -9.31
N LEU A 97 5.43 19.14 -8.75
CA LEU A 97 3.97 19.02 -8.70
C LEU A 97 3.34 19.16 -10.10
N GLU A 98 3.86 20.02 -10.97
CA GLU A 98 3.43 20.11 -12.38
C GLU A 98 3.68 18.80 -13.13
N LEU A 99 4.82 18.14 -12.90
CA LEU A 99 5.08 16.82 -13.47
C LEU A 99 4.10 15.76 -12.98
N MET A 100 3.74 15.80 -11.69
CA MET A 100 2.71 14.91 -11.15
C MET A 100 1.34 15.19 -11.78
N ASP A 101 0.98 16.47 -11.98
CA ASP A 101 -0.26 16.85 -12.66
C ASP A 101 -0.29 16.34 -14.11
N ALA A 102 0.80 16.49 -14.85
CA ALA A 102 0.94 15.98 -16.21
C ALA A 102 0.81 14.45 -16.30
N ALA A 103 1.21 13.74 -15.24
CA ALA A 103 1.05 12.29 -15.11
C ALA A 103 -0.29 11.88 -14.49
N SER A 104 -1.23 12.83 -14.28
CA SER A 104 -2.53 12.60 -13.60
C SER A 104 -2.39 12.07 -12.16
N LEU A 105 -1.24 12.27 -11.52
CA LEU A 105 -0.97 11.90 -10.13
C LEU A 105 -1.48 12.98 -9.17
N VAL A 106 -2.79 13.16 -9.15
CA VAL A 106 -3.50 14.14 -8.32
C VAL A 106 -4.15 13.46 -7.10
N PRO A 107 -4.47 14.19 -6.03
CA PRO A 107 -5.26 13.62 -4.94
C PRO A 107 -6.57 13.00 -5.46
N GLY A 108 -6.85 11.78 -5.02
CA GLY A 108 -7.95 10.95 -5.52
C GLY A 108 -7.56 9.97 -6.61
N ALA A 109 -6.45 10.18 -7.33
CA ALA A 109 -6.01 9.26 -8.36
C ALA A 109 -5.65 7.89 -7.77
N ASN A 110 -6.15 6.83 -8.39
CA ASN A 110 -5.86 5.45 -7.98
C ASN A 110 -4.64 4.93 -8.75
N VAL A 111 -3.54 4.72 -8.03
CA VAL A 111 -2.25 4.25 -8.56
C VAL A 111 -2.03 2.75 -8.35
N ASP A 112 -3.11 1.98 -8.26
CA ASP A 112 -3.05 0.52 -8.21
C ASP A 112 -2.39 -0.04 -9.47
N GLU A 113 -1.71 -1.19 -9.35
CA GLU A 113 -1.08 -1.89 -10.49
C GLU A 113 -2.04 -2.11 -11.66
N ARG A 114 -3.33 -2.29 -11.39
CA ARG A 114 -4.38 -2.48 -12.41
C ARG A 114 -4.61 -1.27 -13.31
N PHE A 115 -4.20 -0.08 -12.88
CA PHE A 115 -4.40 1.16 -13.62
C PHE A 115 -3.10 1.80 -14.09
N MET A 116 -2.04 1.65 -13.31
CA MET A 116 -0.76 2.33 -13.53
C MET A 116 0.37 1.38 -13.91
N GLY A 117 0.16 0.08 -13.76
CA GLY A 117 1.22 -0.91 -13.91
C GLY A 117 2.24 -0.84 -12.77
N THR A 118 3.48 -1.24 -13.07
CA THR A 118 4.56 -1.28 -12.09
C THR A 118 4.95 0.11 -11.62
N SER A 119 4.72 0.36 -10.35
CA SER A 119 5.16 1.56 -9.62
C SER A 119 5.65 1.17 -8.22
N SER A 120 6.43 2.02 -7.56
CA SER A 120 6.90 1.74 -6.20
C SER A 120 5.73 1.61 -5.21
N VAL A 121 4.65 2.39 -5.36
CA VAL A 121 3.46 2.30 -4.50
C VAL A 121 2.74 0.97 -4.70
N SER A 122 2.48 0.57 -5.95
CA SER A 122 1.82 -0.71 -6.24
C SER A 122 2.63 -1.89 -5.73
N MET A 123 3.95 -1.84 -5.88
CA MET A 123 4.86 -2.87 -5.36
C MET A 123 4.85 -2.94 -3.83
N VAL A 124 4.86 -1.81 -3.11
CA VAL A 124 4.74 -1.78 -1.65
C VAL A 124 3.43 -2.36 -1.16
N LEU A 125 2.31 -2.01 -1.79
CA LEU A 125 1.00 -2.49 -1.37
C LEU A 125 0.83 -3.99 -1.62
N SER A 126 1.44 -4.54 -2.69
CA SER A 126 1.40 -5.97 -3.00
C SER A 126 2.38 -6.78 -2.14
N THR A 127 3.63 -6.33 -1.99
CA THR A 127 4.68 -7.05 -1.25
C THR A 127 4.65 -6.79 0.25
N ARG A 128 3.99 -5.70 0.66
CA ARG A 128 3.97 -5.18 2.04
C ARG A 128 5.37 -4.86 2.59
N ALA A 129 6.33 -4.59 1.73
CA ALA A 129 7.72 -4.26 2.07
C ALA A 129 8.14 -2.99 1.33
N PRO A 130 9.15 -2.26 1.82
CA PRO A 130 9.74 -1.14 1.09
C PRO A 130 10.20 -1.59 -0.30
N PHE A 131 9.98 -0.75 -1.30
CA PHE A 131 10.34 -1.07 -2.67
C PHE A 131 10.86 0.16 -3.41
N VAL A 132 11.89 -0.06 -4.23
CA VAL A 132 12.47 0.97 -5.11
C VAL A 132 12.28 0.53 -6.55
N VAL A 133 11.78 1.41 -7.39
CA VAL A 133 11.64 1.21 -8.84
C VAL A 133 12.53 2.24 -9.53
N VAL A 134 13.47 1.79 -10.36
CA VAL A 134 14.51 2.63 -10.95
C VAL A 134 14.36 2.69 -12.46
N GLY A 135 14.18 3.87 -13.01
CA GLY A 135 14.26 4.11 -14.45
C GLY A 135 13.41 3.14 -15.25
N GLN A 136 14.07 2.31 -16.04
CA GLN A 136 13.45 1.36 -16.97
C GLN A 136 12.59 0.27 -16.30
N GLU A 137 12.65 0.13 -14.98
CA GLU A 137 11.77 -0.78 -14.23
C GLU A 137 10.32 -0.29 -14.13
N HIS A 138 10.08 1.02 -14.34
CA HIS A 138 8.72 1.54 -14.44
C HIS A 138 8.02 1.00 -15.68
N PHE A 139 6.75 0.65 -15.53
CA PHE A 139 5.95 0.19 -16.64
C PHE A 139 5.63 1.34 -17.61
N LEU A 140 5.24 2.50 -17.09
CA LEU A 140 4.91 3.69 -17.89
C LEU A 140 6.17 4.41 -18.37
N HIS A 141 6.19 4.81 -19.63
CA HIS A 141 7.33 5.48 -20.25
C HIS A 141 7.66 6.83 -19.61
N ASN A 142 6.65 7.62 -19.24
CA ASN A 142 6.82 8.93 -18.61
C ASN A 142 7.45 8.88 -17.20
N LEU A 143 7.56 7.70 -16.57
CA LEU A 143 8.20 7.52 -15.27
C LEU A 143 9.64 6.98 -15.36
N LYS A 144 10.13 6.64 -16.56
CA LYS A 144 11.44 6.00 -16.74
C LYS A 144 12.63 6.92 -16.45
N GLU A 145 12.42 8.21 -16.37
CA GLU A 145 13.45 9.17 -15.95
C GLU A 145 13.51 9.37 -14.42
N LEU A 146 12.69 8.63 -13.66
CA LEU A 146 12.61 8.74 -12.21
C LEU A 146 13.21 7.52 -11.51
N THR A 147 13.67 7.75 -10.28
CA THR A 147 13.80 6.74 -9.23
C THR A 147 12.70 7.00 -8.21
N CYS A 148 11.83 6.02 -8.03
CA CYS A 148 10.72 6.07 -7.10
C CYS A 148 10.94 5.06 -5.97
N MET A 149 10.89 5.54 -4.74
CA MET A 149 11.01 4.72 -3.54
C MET A 149 9.72 4.81 -2.78
N ALA A 150 9.22 3.70 -2.30
CA ALA A 150 8.07 3.70 -1.43
C ALA A 150 8.29 2.81 -0.21
N ALA A 151 7.64 3.17 0.90
CA ALA A 151 7.65 2.40 2.13
C ALA A 151 6.24 2.32 2.72
N PRO A 152 5.86 1.17 3.32
CA PRO A 152 4.52 0.98 3.86
C PRO A 152 4.36 1.74 5.18
N VAL A 153 3.22 2.42 5.32
CA VAL A 153 2.72 2.88 6.60
C VAL A 153 1.96 1.74 7.25
N ARG A 154 2.42 1.28 8.40
CA ARG A 154 1.80 0.15 9.11
C ARG A 154 0.88 0.62 10.22
N ASP A 155 -0.23 -0.06 10.36
CA ASP A 155 -1.06 0.07 11.56
C ASP A 155 -0.27 -0.47 12.76
N PRO A 156 0.01 0.35 13.77
CA PRO A 156 0.70 -0.11 14.97
C PRO A 156 -0.11 -1.15 15.76
N VAL A 157 -1.42 -1.23 15.51
CA VAL A 157 -2.36 -2.14 16.19
C VAL A 157 -2.36 -3.51 15.52
N GLY A 158 -2.74 -3.56 14.25
CA GLY A 158 -2.93 -4.81 13.51
C GLY A 158 -1.71 -5.23 12.68
N GLY A 159 -0.70 -4.37 12.52
CA GLY A 159 0.44 -4.59 11.63
C GLY A 159 0.08 -4.52 10.14
N GLY A 160 -1.20 -4.27 9.82
CA GLY A 160 -1.68 -4.12 8.46
C GLY A 160 -1.12 -2.86 7.79
N VAL A 161 -0.98 -2.89 6.48
CA VAL A 161 -0.58 -1.71 5.69
C VAL A 161 -1.78 -0.78 5.56
N GLN A 162 -1.66 0.44 6.10
CA GLN A 162 -2.66 1.51 6.02
C GLN A 162 -2.48 2.40 4.80
N GLY A 163 -1.33 2.30 4.15
CA GLY A 163 -0.96 3.10 3.01
C GLY A 163 0.52 3.01 2.72
N ALA A 164 1.00 3.83 1.81
CA ALA A 164 2.40 3.92 1.44
C ALA A 164 2.82 5.38 1.25
N VAL A 165 4.01 5.74 1.72
CA VAL A 165 4.66 6.99 1.34
C VAL A 165 5.61 6.70 0.21
N ASN A 166 5.50 7.49 -0.86
CA ASN A 166 6.39 7.47 -2.00
C ASN A 166 7.25 8.72 -2.01
N LEU A 167 8.49 8.57 -2.46
CA LEU A 167 9.43 9.62 -2.75
C LEU A 167 9.97 9.39 -4.15
N SER A 168 9.80 10.37 -5.04
CA SER A 168 10.29 10.32 -6.41
C SER A 168 11.31 11.42 -6.66
N VAL A 169 12.38 11.06 -7.34
CA VAL A 169 13.47 11.97 -7.74
C VAL A 169 13.89 11.66 -9.18
N PRO A 170 14.49 12.62 -9.90
CA PRO A 170 15.19 12.31 -11.14
C PRO A 170 16.14 11.13 -10.94
N ARG A 171 16.22 10.23 -11.92
CA ARG A 171 16.95 8.97 -11.82
C ARG A 171 18.41 9.15 -11.37
N VAL A 172 19.05 10.21 -11.83
CA VAL A 172 20.45 10.51 -11.51
C VAL A 172 20.68 10.97 -10.06
N LEU A 173 19.63 11.34 -9.34
CA LEU A 173 19.69 11.80 -7.95
C LEU A 173 19.22 10.74 -6.95
N GLY A 174 18.80 9.57 -7.42
CA GLY A 174 18.33 8.48 -6.55
C GLY A 174 19.48 7.86 -5.75
N GLU A 175 19.50 8.09 -4.44
CA GLU A 175 20.51 7.53 -3.52
C GLU A 175 19.89 6.52 -2.54
N PRO A 176 20.59 5.42 -2.20
CA PRO A 176 20.10 4.41 -1.27
C PRO A 176 19.72 4.99 0.11
N GLY A 177 20.43 6.03 0.56
CA GLY A 177 20.15 6.71 1.83
C GLY A 177 18.75 7.35 1.91
N MET A 178 18.17 7.72 0.78
CA MET A 178 16.81 8.28 0.72
C MET A 178 15.76 7.25 1.12
N ALA A 179 15.96 5.97 0.78
CA ALA A 179 15.05 4.90 1.18
C ALA A 179 15.01 4.71 2.70
N LEU A 180 16.15 4.85 3.39
CA LEU A 180 16.21 4.79 4.86
C LEU A 180 15.48 5.97 5.51
N VAL A 181 15.63 7.17 4.94
CA VAL A 181 14.89 8.36 5.41
C VAL A 181 13.39 8.17 5.25
N LEU A 182 12.96 7.54 4.16
CA LEU A 182 11.56 7.25 3.91
C LEU A 182 11.01 6.21 4.89
N GLN A 183 11.78 5.18 5.22
CA GLN A 183 11.40 4.19 6.23
C GLN A 183 11.24 4.83 7.62
N ASP A 184 12.20 5.65 8.07
CA ASP A 184 12.06 6.42 9.32
C ASP A 184 10.79 7.29 9.31
N ALA A 185 10.47 7.92 8.18
CA ALA A 185 9.24 8.72 8.06
C ALA A 185 7.99 7.85 8.21
N THR A 186 7.91 6.68 7.57
CA THR A 186 6.74 5.80 7.69
C THR A 186 6.59 5.19 9.09
N GLU A 187 7.69 4.89 9.77
CA GLU A 187 7.67 4.47 11.18
C GLU A 187 7.12 5.57 12.09
N ARG A 188 7.55 6.84 11.88
CA ARG A 188 7.00 8.00 12.61
C ARG A 188 5.52 8.20 12.36
N ILE A 189 5.04 8.00 11.12
CA ILE A 189 3.60 8.03 10.83
C ILE A 189 2.88 6.94 11.62
N GLY A 190 3.43 5.73 11.66
CA GLY A 190 2.90 4.63 12.47
C GLY A 190 2.80 4.99 13.96
N GLN A 191 3.85 5.59 14.55
CA GLN A 191 3.83 6.07 15.94
C GLN A 191 2.72 7.12 16.15
N ARG A 192 2.54 8.07 15.23
CA ARG A 192 1.47 9.07 15.30
C ARG A 192 0.08 8.47 15.14
N LEU A 193 -0.08 7.44 14.32
CA LEU A 193 -1.32 6.66 14.25
C LEU A 193 -1.68 6.06 15.62
N LEU A 194 -0.69 5.60 16.38
CA LEU A 194 -0.87 5.11 17.73
C LEU A 194 -1.25 6.22 18.71
N GLU A 195 -0.60 7.39 18.63
CA GLU A 195 -0.92 8.56 19.47
C GLU A 195 -2.36 9.04 19.24
N LEU A 196 -2.82 9.01 17.98
CA LEU A 196 -4.19 9.36 17.61
C LEU A 196 -5.23 8.28 17.97
N SER A 197 -4.80 7.13 18.50
CA SER A 197 -5.69 6.09 18.98
C SER A 197 -6.27 6.48 20.35
N THR A 198 -7.50 6.06 20.62
CA THR A 198 -8.12 6.24 21.94
C THR A 198 -7.39 5.41 23.01
N ALA A 199 -7.56 5.77 24.28
CA ALA A 199 -7.02 4.99 25.38
C ALA A 199 -7.55 3.54 25.38
N ARG A 200 -8.84 3.37 25.01
CA ARG A 200 -9.48 2.06 24.90
C ARG A 200 -8.88 1.23 23.75
N GLU A 201 -8.68 1.82 22.57
CA GLU A 201 -8.01 1.13 21.44
C GLU A 201 -6.60 0.69 21.82
N ARG A 202 -5.83 1.55 22.51
CA ARG A 202 -4.47 1.19 22.98
C ARG A 202 -4.48 0.05 23.98
N GLU A 203 -5.44 0.02 24.91
CA GLU A 203 -5.56 -1.05 25.91
C GLU A 203 -5.98 -2.37 25.27
N LEU A 204 -6.97 -2.35 24.38
CA LEU A 204 -7.38 -3.51 23.59
C LEU A 204 -6.22 -4.08 22.79
N MET A 205 -5.41 -3.22 22.17
CA MET A 205 -4.22 -3.63 21.45
C MET A 205 -3.20 -4.33 22.36
N ARG A 206 -2.90 -3.74 23.53
CA ARG A 206 -1.98 -4.38 24.49
C ARG A 206 -2.50 -5.75 24.92
N SER A 207 -3.80 -5.86 25.16
CA SER A 207 -4.47 -7.10 25.54
C SER A 207 -4.41 -8.12 24.41
N PHE A 208 -4.67 -7.71 23.15
CA PHE A 208 -4.55 -8.56 21.97
C PHE A 208 -3.10 -9.08 21.79
N HIS A 209 -2.09 -8.22 21.91
CA HIS A 209 -0.70 -8.65 21.80
C HIS A 209 -0.27 -9.59 22.94
N ARG A 210 -0.76 -9.35 24.16
CA ARG A 210 -0.51 -10.27 25.29
C ARG A 210 -1.14 -11.64 25.02
N ALA A 211 -2.42 -11.66 24.62
CA ALA A 211 -3.14 -12.89 24.31
C ALA A 211 -2.49 -13.66 23.16
N ARG A 212 -2.08 -12.95 22.07
CA ARG A 212 -1.40 -13.55 20.94
C ARG A 212 -0.05 -14.20 21.31
N ARG A 213 0.70 -13.58 22.24
CA ARG A 213 1.97 -14.19 22.75
C ARG A 213 1.71 -15.40 23.60
N ALA A 214 0.58 -15.47 24.30
CA ALA A 214 0.23 -16.57 25.19
C ALA A 214 -0.46 -17.73 24.50
N GLY A 215 -1.20 -17.49 23.40
CA GLY A 215 -2.13 -18.47 22.79
C GLY A 215 -1.97 -18.77 21.31
N GLY A 216 -0.98 -18.20 20.64
CA GLY A 216 -0.75 -18.45 19.21
C GLY A 216 -1.48 -17.48 18.25
N PRO A 217 -1.32 -17.59 16.93
CA PRO A 217 -1.82 -16.64 15.96
C PRO A 217 -3.33 -16.76 15.76
N VAL A 218 -4.00 -15.61 15.73
CA VAL A 218 -5.38 -15.46 15.25
C VAL A 218 -5.34 -14.93 13.83
N ARG A 219 -6.06 -15.56 12.94
CA ARG A 219 -6.27 -15.08 11.57
C ARG A 219 -7.65 -14.46 11.50
N LEU A 220 -7.73 -13.26 10.94
CA LEU A 220 -8.95 -12.54 10.68
C LEU A 220 -9.27 -12.71 9.18
N ASP A 221 -10.37 -13.40 8.87
CA ASP A 221 -10.93 -13.46 7.53
C ASP A 221 -12.27 -12.67 7.56
N ILE A 222 -12.39 -11.66 6.71
CA ILE A 222 -13.57 -10.82 6.61
C ILE A 222 -14.21 -11.08 5.24
N GLY A 223 -15.44 -11.50 5.23
CA GLY A 223 -16.17 -11.78 4.01
C GLY A 223 -17.68 -11.61 4.16
N SER A 224 -18.38 -11.53 3.05
CA SER A 224 -19.86 -11.54 2.95
C SER A 224 -20.43 -12.96 2.91
N GLY A 225 -19.86 -13.90 3.67
CA GLY A 225 -20.20 -15.32 3.62
C GLY A 225 -19.40 -16.13 2.60
N GLU A 226 -18.65 -15.49 1.70
CA GLU A 226 -17.67 -16.13 0.83
C GLU A 226 -16.26 -15.86 1.37
N LEU A 227 -15.43 -16.90 1.39
CA LEU A 227 -14.02 -16.78 1.74
C LEU A 227 -13.34 -15.82 0.76
N LEU A 228 -12.66 -14.80 1.28
CA LEU A 228 -11.80 -13.93 0.46
C LEU A 228 -10.82 -14.80 -0.34
N ARG A 229 -10.84 -14.66 -1.66
CA ARG A 229 -9.89 -15.35 -2.53
C ARG A 229 -8.48 -14.79 -2.31
N PRO A 230 -7.42 -15.58 -2.50
CA PRO A 230 -6.06 -15.07 -2.49
C PRO A 230 -5.93 -13.90 -3.47
N GLY A 231 -5.61 -12.70 -2.96
CA GLY A 231 -5.50 -11.47 -3.76
C GLY A 231 -6.68 -10.49 -3.62
N GLU A 232 -7.81 -10.88 -3.04
CA GLU A 232 -8.87 -9.95 -2.68
C GLU A 232 -8.48 -9.13 -1.45
N ARG A 233 -8.72 -7.83 -1.51
CA ARG A 233 -8.45 -6.93 -0.37
C ARG A 233 -9.55 -7.07 0.68
N ALA A 234 -9.13 -7.18 1.94
CA ALA A 234 -10.08 -7.08 3.04
C ALA A 234 -10.77 -5.70 3.00
N PRO A 235 -12.10 -5.65 3.16
CA PRO A 235 -12.83 -4.38 3.22
C PRO A 235 -12.33 -3.52 4.39
N GLU A 236 -12.38 -2.20 4.21
CA GLU A 236 -12.05 -1.27 5.30
C GLU A 236 -12.98 -1.48 6.50
N LEU A 237 -12.35 -1.55 7.66
CA LEU A 237 -13.05 -1.63 8.94
C LEU A 237 -13.10 -0.25 9.56
N SER A 238 -14.30 0.18 9.96
CA SER A 238 -14.45 1.36 10.81
C SER A 238 -13.70 1.18 12.14
N PRO A 239 -13.36 2.26 12.86
CA PRO A 239 -12.77 2.16 14.19
C PRO A 239 -13.60 1.32 15.17
N GLN A 240 -14.93 1.42 15.09
CA GLN A 240 -15.84 0.63 15.92
C GLN A 240 -15.77 -0.87 15.59
N GLU A 241 -15.82 -1.22 14.31
CA GLU A 241 -15.70 -2.61 13.87
C GLU A 241 -14.37 -3.23 14.29
N ARG A 242 -13.27 -2.48 14.16
CA ARG A 242 -11.95 -2.94 14.64
C ARG A 242 -11.94 -3.22 16.14
N MET A 243 -12.60 -2.37 16.95
CA MET A 243 -12.70 -2.60 18.39
C MET A 243 -13.47 -3.86 18.71
N VAL A 244 -14.64 -4.05 18.12
CA VAL A 244 -15.48 -5.25 18.32
C VAL A 244 -14.70 -6.52 17.92
N LEU A 245 -14.00 -6.49 16.79
CA LEU A 245 -13.19 -7.62 16.36
C LEU A 245 -12.01 -7.93 17.28
N LEU A 246 -11.35 -6.90 17.83
CA LEU A 246 -10.28 -7.08 18.81
C LEU A 246 -10.78 -7.65 20.13
N GLU A 247 -11.92 -7.16 20.63
CA GLU A 247 -12.57 -7.70 21.84
C GLU A 247 -12.89 -9.19 21.64
N ARG A 248 -13.56 -9.53 20.53
CA ARG A 248 -13.90 -10.93 20.25
C ARG A 248 -12.68 -11.82 19.98
N ALA A 249 -11.63 -11.29 19.36
CA ALA A 249 -10.38 -12.02 19.17
C ALA A 249 -9.69 -12.33 20.52
N ILE A 250 -9.73 -11.40 21.48
CA ILE A 250 -9.20 -11.62 22.84
C ILE A 250 -10.00 -12.72 23.55
N GLU A 251 -11.31 -12.68 23.48
CA GLU A 251 -12.18 -13.72 24.04
C GLU A 251 -11.87 -15.09 23.40
N LEU A 252 -11.79 -15.16 22.07
CA LEU A 252 -11.51 -16.41 21.35
C LEU A 252 -10.13 -17.01 21.70
N ILE A 253 -9.12 -16.15 21.93
CA ILE A 253 -7.78 -16.60 22.32
C ILE A 253 -7.78 -17.09 23.78
N SER A 254 -8.56 -16.44 24.63
CA SER A 254 -8.64 -16.74 26.06
C SER A 254 -9.55 -17.93 26.37
N ALA A 255 -10.51 -18.24 25.51
CA ALA A 255 -11.45 -19.34 25.68
C ALA A 255 -10.78 -20.69 25.38
N SER A 256 -10.91 -21.63 26.28
CA SER A 256 -10.50 -23.02 26.10
C SER A 256 -11.62 -23.76 25.34
N GLY A 257 -11.47 -23.94 24.01
CA GLY A 257 -12.38 -24.80 23.27
C GLY A 257 -13.01 -24.22 22.00
N GLU A 258 -13.15 -22.90 21.86
CA GLU A 258 -13.69 -22.32 20.62
C GLU A 258 -12.58 -22.16 19.57
N ALA A 259 -12.80 -22.73 18.38
CA ALA A 259 -11.84 -22.63 17.26
C ALA A 259 -12.13 -21.44 16.34
N TYR A 260 -13.32 -20.87 16.39
CA TYR A 260 -13.75 -19.75 15.58
C TYR A 260 -14.84 -18.92 16.27
N ALA A 261 -15.04 -17.69 15.81
CA ALA A 261 -16.14 -16.83 16.19
C ALA A 261 -16.61 -16.00 15.00
N GLU A 262 -17.93 -15.84 14.86
CA GLU A 262 -18.54 -14.96 13.89
C GLU A 262 -18.87 -13.62 14.55
N VAL A 263 -18.51 -12.52 13.87
CA VAL A 263 -18.71 -11.16 14.36
C VAL A 263 -19.48 -10.38 13.31
N PRO A 264 -20.73 -10.00 13.60
CA PRO A 264 -21.50 -9.16 12.68
C PRO A 264 -20.87 -7.76 12.59
N LEU A 265 -20.77 -7.26 11.36
CA LEU A 265 -20.25 -5.94 11.03
C LEU A 265 -21.37 -5.08 10.40
N ALA A 266 -21.10 -3.79 10.26
CA ALA A 266 -22.03 -2.87 9.59
C ALA A 266 -22.29 -3.28 8.13
N GLY A 267 -23.48 -2.97 7.61
CA GLY A 267 -23.87 -3.28 6.23
C GLY A 267 -24.12 -4.75 5.95
N GLY A 268 -24.46 -5.57 6.97
CA GLY A 268 -24.75 -7.00 6.79
C GLY A 268 -23.54 -7.88 6.55
N ARG A 269 -22.32 -7.35 6.72
CA ARG A 269 -21.07 -8.11 6.64
C ARG A 269 -20.88 -8.96 7.90
N VAL A 270 -20.16 -10.06 7.75
CA VAL A 270 -19.76 -10.91 8.87
C VAL A 270 -18.25 -11.14 8.81
N ALA A 271 -17.58 -10.95 9.94
CA ALA A 271 -16.18 -11.33 10.08
C ALA A 271 -16.09 -12.69 10.75
N LEU A 272 -15.32 -13.59 10.16
CA LEU A 272 -14.99 -14.89 10.75
C LEU A 272 -13.59 -14.84 11.37
N LEU A 273 -13.55 -14.91 12.70
CA LEU A 273 -12.32 -15.05 13.47
C LEU A 273 -11.97 -16.52 13.63
N ARG A 274 -10.78 -16.92 13.26
CA ARG A 274 -10.31 -18.31 13.48
C ARG A 274 -9.04 -18.34 14.31
N ARG A 275 -9.04 -19.17 15.36
CA ARG A 275 -7.85 -19.54 16.11
C ARG A 275 -7.07 -20.57 15.31
N ARG A 276 -5.80 -20.31 15.01
CA ARG A 276 -4.91 -21.25 14.35
C ARG A 276 -3.81 -21.65 15.31
N GLU A 277 -3.72 -22.94 15.61
CA GLU A 277 -2.56 -23.49 16.29
C GLU A 277 -1.38 -23.54 15.32
N LEU A 278 -0.23 -23.02 15.73
CA LEU A 278 1.01 -23.21 14.99
C LEU A 278 1.47 -24.66 15.24
N ARG A 279 1.58 -25.42 14.18
CA ARG A 279 2.32 -26.66 14.17
C ARG A 279 3.81 -26.41 14.02
#